data_5669218098edfe4de6b176d04ef7d43c
#
_entry.id   5669218098edfe4de6b176d04ef7d43c
#
_cell.length_a   1.000
_cell.length_b   1.000
_cell.length_c   1.000
_cell.angle_alpha   90.00
_cell.angle_beta   90.00
_cell.angle_gamma   90.00
#
_symmetry.space_group_name_H-M   'P 1'
#
loop_
_entity.id
_entity.type
_entity.pdbx_description
1 polymer ?
#
loop_
_entity_poly.entity_id
_entity_poly.type
_entity_poly.pdbx_seq_one_letter_code
_entity_poly.pdbx_strand_id
1 'polypeptide(L)'
;IPGFSQVDQKRMAQLMLNHRRKLKADMLEQTCQIGGDQLVYLCLLLRLAVLAHHSRSDYALPELELKVVAENSWQITLADSSEHYAFLLADLRTEIDQFAKWGVQLSVIEAQEAETPEVEQLPL
;
A
#
# COMPACT_ATOMS: atom_id res chain seq x y z
N ILE A 1 -21.83 8.83 -17.10
CA ILE A 1 -22.10 9.51 -15.82
C ILE A 1 -21.85 10.99 -16.01
N PRO A 2 -22.82 11.81 -15.69
CA PRO A 2 -22.63 13.26 -15.80
C PRO A 2 -21.44 13.71 -14.94
N GLY A 3 -20.59 14.52 -15.51
CA GLY A 3 -19.44 15.03 -14.80
C GLY A 3 -18.18 14.21 -14.95
N PHE A 4 -18.25 13.03 -15.57
CA PHE A 4 -17.07 12.20 -15.81
C PHE A 4 -16.83 12.03 -17.29
N SER A 5 -15.62 12.27 -17.72
CA SER A 5 -15.24 12.00 -19.10
C SER A 5 -15.08 10.49 -19.29
N GLN A 6 -14.98 10.06 -20.55
CA GLN A 6 -14.72 8.66 -20.82
C GLN A 6 -13.36 8.22 -20.27
N VAL A 7 -12.38 9.12 -20.31
CA VAL A 7 -11.06 8.83 -19.76
C VAL A 7 -11.16 8.59 -18.25
N ASP A 8 -11.91 9.45 -17.57
CA ASP A 8 -12.08 9.31 -16.12
C ASP A 8 -12.82 8.02 -15.78
N GLN A 9 -13.81 7.65 -16.58
CA GLN A 9 -14.53 6.40 -16.37
C GLN A 9 -13.62 5.20 -16.51
N LYS A 10 -12.71 5.22 -17.48
CA LYS A 10 -11.73 4.15 -17.65
C LYS A 10 -10.77 4.08 -16.49
N ARG A 11 -10.32 5.23 -15.97
CA ARG A 11 -9.46 5.28 -14.80
C ARG A 11 -10.14 4.69 -13.58
N MET A 12 -11.40 5.06 -13.36
CA MET A 12 -12.18 4.51 -12.27
C MET A 12 -12.30 3.00 -12.38
N ALA A 13 -12.57 2.51 -13.58
CA ALA A 13 -12.69 1.08 -13.79
C ALA A 13 -11.40 0.35 -13.42
N GLN A 14 -10.25 0.91 -13.78
CA GLN A 14 -8.96 0.29 -13.42
C GLN A 14 -8.76 0.28 -11.91
N LEU A 15 -9.11 1.37 -11.22
CA LEU A 15 -9.03 1.40 -9.77
C LEU A 15 -9.91 0.33 -9.15
N MET A 16 -11.12 0.17 -9.64
CA MET A 16 -12.04 -0.82 -9.11
C MET A 16 -11.55 -2.24 -9.37
N LEU A 17 -10.96 -2.49 -10.53
CA LEU A 17 -10.47 -3.82 -10.86
C LEU A 17 -9.28 -4.23 -9.99
N ASN A 18 -8.41 -3.28 -9.66
CA ASN A 18 -7.12 -3.62 -9.08
C ASN A 18 -7.02 -3.41 -7.57
N HIS A 19 -8.05 -2.87 -6.92
CA HIS A 19 -7.88 -2.47 -5.52
C HIS A 19 -8.01 -3.62 -4.52
N ARG A 20 -8.59 -4.73 -4.87
CA ARG A 20 -8.85 -5.81 -3.90
C ARG A 20 -8.37 -7.19 -4.31
N ARG A 21 -8.18 -7.42 -5.58
CA ARG A 21 -7.84 -8.76 -6.08
C ARG A 21 -6.34 -8.90 -6.25
N LYS A 22 -5.90 -10.13 -6.51
CA LYS A 22 -4.51 -10.36 -6.82
C LYS A 22 -4.14 -9.56 -8.06
N LEU A 23 -3.01 -8.90 -8.00
CA LEU A 23 -2.53 -8.15 -9.14
C LEU A 23 -2.01 -9.11 -10.21
N LYS A 24 -2.25 -8.75 -11.47
CA LYS A 24 -1.76 -9.52 -12.61
C LYS A 24 -0.79 -8.66 -13.39
N ALA A 25 0.30 -9.29 -13.83
CA ALA A 25 1.33 -8.55 -14.55
C ALA A 25 0.80 -7.88 -15.81
N ASP A 26 -0.11 -8.54 -16.53
CA ASP A 26 -0.66 -7.95 -17.76
C ASP A 26 -1.55 -6.74 -17.49
N MET A 27 -2.12 -6.65 -16.31
CA MET A 27 -2.93 -5.48 -15.95
C MET A 27 -2.08 -4.24 -15.71
N LEU A 28 -0.81 -4.40 -15.42
CA LEU A 28 0.06 -3.25 -15.25
C LEU A 28 0.15 -2.45 -16.56
N GLU A 29 0.40 -3.14 -17.66
CA GLU A 29 0.51 -2.47 -18.94
C GLU A 29 -0.78 -1.77 -19.31
N GLN A 30 -1.91 -2.44 -19.13
CA GLN A 30 -3.21 -1.85 -19.42
C GLN A 30 -3.45 -0.60 -18.57
N THR A 31 -3.13 -0.68 -17.28
CA THR A 31 -3.31 0.44 -16.37
C THR A 31 -2.43 1.62 -16.77
N CYS A 32 -1.18 1.34 -17.15
CA CYS A 32 -0.27 2.38 -17.62
C CYS A 32 -0.78 3.05 -18.88
N GLN A 33 -1.34 2.29 -19.80
CA GLN A 33 -1.86 2.85 -21.04
C GLN A 33 -3.05 3.76 -20.79
N ILE A 34 -3.87 3.44 -19.81
CA ILE A 34 -5.08 4.22 -19.52
C ILE A 34 -4.74 5.49 -18.75
N GLY A 35 -3.88 5.43 -17.76
CA GLY A 35 -3.63 6.56 -16.87
C GLY A 35 -2.19 6.81 -16.49
N GLY A 36 -1.24 6.11 -17.09
CA GLY A 36 0.18 6.31 -16.80
C GLY A 36 0.57 5.83 -15.43
N ASP A 37 1.77 6.23 -15.02
CA ASP A 37 2.31 5.82 -13.74
C ASP A 37 1.48 6.31 -12.57
N GLN A 38 0.84 7.46 -12.72
CA GLN A 38 0.00 7.98 -11.64
C GLN A 38 -1.15 7.05 -11.32
N LEU A 39 -1.77 6.47 -12.35
CA LEU A 39 -2.88 5.55 -12.11
C LEU A 39 -2.38 4.26 -11.47
N VAL A 40 -1.21 3.79 -11.87
CA VAL A 40 -0.59 2.62 -11.25
C VAL A 40 -0.41 2.86 -9.76
N TYR A 41 0.17 4.00 -9.40
CA TYR A 41 0.42 4.33 -7.99
C TYR A 41 -0.88 4.50 -7.22
N LEU A 42 -1.90 5.09 -7.85
CA LEU A 42 -3.21 5.22 -7.20
C LEU A 42 -3.83 3.87 -6.90
N CYS A 43 -3.70 2.91 -7.82
CA CYS A 43 -4.19 1.56 -7.59
C CYS A 43 -3.50 0.94 -6.38
N LEU A 44 -2.18 1.09 -6.28
CA LEU A 44 -1.43 0.52 -5.19
C LEU A 44 -1.76 1.19 -3.86
N LEU A 45 -1.90 2.52 -3.86
CA LEU A 45 -2.31 3.25 -2.66
C LEU A 45 -3.69 2.84 -2.20
N LEU A 46 -4.61 2.65 -3.14
CA LEU A 46 -5.96 2.23 -2.79
C LEU A 46 -5.97 0.84 -2.17
N ARG A 47 -5.14 -0.07 -2.68
CA ARG A 47 -5.00 -1.39 -2.08
C ARG A 47 -4.59 -1.30 -0.62
N LEU A 48 -3.60 -0.46 -0.32
CA LEU A 48 -3.13 -0.28 1.05
C LEU A 48 -4.21 0.33 1.93
N ALA A 49 -4.93 1.31 1.41
CA ALA A 49 -6.02 1.93 2.16
C ALA A 49 -7.12 0.93 2.49
N VAL A 50 -7.45 0.07 1.54
CA VAL A 50 -8.47 -0.96 1.76
C VAL A 50 -8.02 -1.95 2.83
N LEU A 51 -6.75 -2.37 2.79
CA LEU A 51 -6.21 -3.26 3.80
C LEU A 51 -6.28 -2.64 5.20
N ALA A 52 -5.87 -1.38 5.30
CA ALA A 52 -5.90 -0.68 6.58
C ALA A 52 -7.33 -0.56 7.10
N HIS A 53 -8.27 -0.27 6.20
CA HIS A 53 -9.66 -0.14 6.59
C HIS A 53 -10.24 -1.47 7.06
N HIS A 54 -9.92 -2.55 6.36
CA HIS A 54 -10.44 -3.86 6.72
C HIS A 54 -9.82 -4.42 8.00
N SER A 55 -8.67 -3.92 8.41
CA SER A 55 -8.07 -4.34 9.67
C SER A 55 -8.74 -3.69 10.87
N ARG A 56 -9.62 -2.74 10.61
CA ARG A 56 -10.33 -2.04 11.66
C ARG A 56 -11.23 -3.01 12.44
N SER A 57 -11.16 -2.94 13.76
CA SER A 57 -12.04 -3.73 14.61
C SER A 57 -12.63 -2.77 15.65
N ASP A 58 -12.68 -3.20 16.89
CA ASP A 58 -13.14 -2.32 17.97
C ASP A 58 -12.10 -1.26 18.32
N TYR A 59 -10.92 -1.35 17.72
CA TYR A 59 -9.84 -0.41 17.94
C TYR A 59 -9.86 0.65 16.87
N ALA A 60 -9.12 1.73 17.11
CA ALA A 60 -8.94 2.76 16.11
C ALA A 60 -8.21 2.20 14.89
N LEU A 61 -8.29 2.92 13.76
CA LEU A 61 -7.49 2.56 12.61
C LEU A 61 -6.02 2.61 12.98
N PRO A 62 -5.24 1.64 12.49
CA PRO A 62 -3.81 1.66 12.77
C PRO A 62 -3.14 2.86 12.13
N GLU A 63 -2.12 3.37 12.79
CA GLU A 63 -1.31 4.41 12.21
C GLU A 63 -0.29 3.78 11.29
N LEU A 64 -0.36 4.17 10.04
CA LEU A 64 0.59 3.73 9.03
C LEU A 64 1.26 4.96 8.46
N GLU A 65 2.56 4.86 8.26
CA GLU A 65 3.30 5.90 7.57
C GLU A 65 3.87 5.32 6.30
N LEU A 66 3.53 5.93 5.18
CA LEU A 66 4.05 5.51 3.88
C LEU A 66 5.10 6.48 3.41
N LYS A 67 6.26 5.96 3.06
CA LYS A 67 7.33 6.75 2.48
C LYS A 67 7.73 6.17 1.13
N VAL A 68 7.92 7.06 0.17
CA VAL A 68 8.51 6.68 -1.10
C VAL A 68 10.00 6.97 -0.96
N VAL A 69 10.79 5.92 -0.76
CA VAL A 69 12.22 6.08 -0.47
C VAL A 69 13.06 6.14 -1.73
N ALA A 70 12.52 5.66 -2.83
CA ALA A 70 13.16 5.75 -4.13
C ALA A 70 12.10 5.51 -5.19
N GLU A 71 12.45 5.71 -6.45
CA GLU A 71 11.53 5.40 -7.52
C GLU A 71 11.16 3.91 -7.44
N ASN A 72 9.86 3.64 -7.38
CA ASN A 72 9.32 2.28 -7.29
C ASN A 72 9.78 1.53 -6.04
N SER A 73 10.09 2.25 -4.98
CA SER A 73 10.47 1.64 -3.70
C SER A 73 9.72 2.36 -2.58
N TRP A 74 8.77 1.66 -1.97
CA TRP A 74 7.90 2.21 -0.95
C TRP A 74 8.15 1.51 0.37
N GLN A 75 8.01 2.26 1.45
CA GLN A 75 8.21 1.73 2.79
C GLN A 75 7.02 2.09 3.66
N ILE A 76 6.47 1.09 4.34
CA ILE A 76 5.39 1.30 5.29
C ILE A 76 5.93 1.04 6.68
N THR A 77 5.71 1.99 7.57
CA THR A 77 6.02 1.82 8.99
C THR A 77 4.70 1.70 9.73
N LEU A 78 4.56 0.62 10.48
CA LEU A 78 3.38 0.37 11.30
C LEU A 78 3.70 0.85 12.72
N ALA A 79 3.01 1.89 13.16
CA ALA A 79 3.32 2.54 14.42
C ALA A 79 2.99 1.67 15.64
N ASP A 80 2.02 0.80 15.50
CA ASP A 80 1.62 -0.08 16.60
C ASP A 80 1.75 -1.53 16.13
N SER A 81 2.72 -2.23 16.69
CA SER A 81 2.98 -3.63 16.33
C SER A 81 2.31 -4.60 17.30
N SER A 82 1.27 -4.15 18.00
CA SER A 82 0.59 -4.99 18.96
C SER A 82 -0.13 -6.14 18.27
N GLU A 83 -0.59 -7.08 19.08
CA GLU A 83 -1.36 -8.22 18.58
C GLU A 83 -2.62 -7.81 17.86
N HIS A 84 -3.14 -6.62 18.15
CA HIS A 84 -4.36 -6.14 17.53
C HIS A 84 -4.24 -6.01 16.02
N TYR A 85 -3.02 -5.85 15.52
CA TYR A 85 -2.80 -5.63 14.09
C TYR A 85 -2.02 -6.76 13.44
N ALA A 86 -2.04 -7.95 14.07
CA ALA A 86 -1.30 -9.08 13.50
C ALA A 86 -1.80 -9.47 12.12
N PHE A 87 -3.12 -9.42 11.91
CA PHE A 87 -3.68 -9.75 10.61
C PHE A 87 -3.33 -8.70 9.56
N LEU A 88 -3.32 -7.43 9.95
CA LEU A 88 -2.91 -6.38 9.02
C LEU A 88 -1.46 -6.58 8.61
N LEU A 89 -0.59 -6.89 9.55
CA LEU A 89 0.81 -7.12 9.24
C LEU A 89 0.98 -8.29 8.27
N ALA A 90 0.24 -9.37 8.49
CA ALA A 90 0.27 -10.51 7.60
C ALA A 90 -0.20 -10.13 6.19
N ASP A 91 -1.27 -9.35 6.10
CA ASP A 91 -1.79 -8.90 4.82
C ASP A 91 -0.81 -7.97 4.10
N LEU A 92 -0.15 -7.09 4.86
CA LEU A 92 0.87 -6.21 4.27
C LEU A 92 2.04 -7.03 3.72
N ARG A 93 2.44 -8.07 4.43
CA ARG A 93 3.53 -8.92 3.96
C ARG A 93 3.16 -9.65 2.68
N THR A 94 1.88 -10.05 2.56
CA THR A 94 1.39 -10.64 1.33
C THR A 94 1.42 -9.62 0.19
N GLU A 95 1.14 -8.35 0.50
CA GLU A 95 1.15 -7.30 -0.52
C GLU A 95 2.55 -7.06 -1.10
N ILE A 96 3.59 -7.41 -0.37
CA ILE A 96 4.95 -7.27 -0.90
C ILE A 96 5.07 -8.01 -2.22
N ASP A 97 4.55 -9.23 -2.28
CA ASP A 97 4.59 -10.02 -3.51
C ASP A 97 3.70 -9.42 -4.60
N GLN A 98 2.54 -8.88 -4.21
CA GLN A 98 1.64 -8.28 -5.19
C GLN A 98 2.27 -7.03 -5.81
N PHE A 99 2.85 -6.18 -4.99
CA PHE A 99 3.51 -4.97 -5.48
C PHE A 99 4.67 -5.31 -6.40
N ALA A 100 5.41 -6.38 -6.08
CA ALA A 100 6.53 -6.81 -6.91
C ALA A 100 6.09 -7.16 -8.33
N LYS A 101 4.88 -7.69 -8.49
CA LYS A 101 4.35 -8.01 -9.83
C LYS A 101 4.21 -6.76 -10.68
N TRP A 102 4.04 -5.61 -10.06
CA TRP A 102 3.91 -4.34 -10.75
C TRP A 102 5.18 -3.50 -10.67
N GLY A 103 6.29 -4.12 -10.29
CA GLY A 103 7.58 -3.46 -10.31
C GLY A 103 7.84 -2.51 -9.16
N VAL A 104 7.04 -2.58 -8.10
CA VAL A 104 7.22 -1.73 -6.93
C VAL A 104 7.71 -2.58 -5.77
N GLN A 105 8.82 -2.17 -5.17
CA GLN A 105 9.36 -2.84 -4.00
C GLN A 105 8.71 -2.25 -2.75
N LEU A 106 7.98 -3.08 -2.03
CA LEU A 106 7.32 -2.67 -0.80
C LEU A 106 8.06 -3.27 0.39
N SER A 107 8.36 -2.43 1.36
CA SER A 107 8.97 -2.86 2.62
C SER A 107 8.05 -2.51 3.76
N VAL A 108 7.99 -3.36 4.76
CA VAL A 108 7.15 -3.14 5.94
C VAL A 108 8.04 -3.17 7.17
N ILE A 109 7.97 -2.11 7.97
CA ILE A 109 8.77 -1.96 9.17
C ILE A 109 7.85 -1.79 10.36
N GLU A 110 8.13 -2.52 11.42
CA GLU A 110 7.41 -2.34 12.67
C GLU A 110 8.08 -1.26 13.51
N ALA A 111 7.27 -0.55 14.29
CA ALA A 111 7.77 0.58 15.06
C ALA A 111 8.92 0.22 15.98
N GLN A 112 8.90 -0.97 16.55
CA GLN A 112 9.97 -1.39 17.45
C GLN A 112 11.31 -1.42 16.75
N GLU A 113 11.33 -1.88 15.50
CA GLU A 113 12.56 -1.94 14.73
C GLU A 113 13.07 -0.54 14.43
N ALA A 114 12.14 0.39 14.16
CA ALA A 114 12.52 1.75 13.82
C ALA A 114 13.11 2.49 15.01
N GLU A 115 12.69 2.14 16.21
CA GLU A 115 13.14 2.84 17.42
C GLU A 115 14.44 2.29 17.99
N THR A 116 14.81 1.10 17.62
CA THR A 116 15.98 0.45 18.18
C THR A 116 17.24 1.32 18.13
N PRO A 117 17.57 1.92 16.99
CA PRO A 117 18.78 2.73 16.93
C PRO A 117 18.79 3.89 17.90
N GLU A 118 17.63 4.48 18.13
CA GLU A 118 17.54 5.60 19.04
C GLU A 118 17.84 5.18 20.47
N VAL A 119 17.34 4.04 20.84
CA VAL A 119 17.56 3.55 22.19
C VAL A 119 19.03 3.32 22.44
N GLU A 120 19.71 2.82 21.46
CA GLU A 120 21.13 2.53 21.59
C GLU A 120 21.97 3.79 21.73
N GLN A 121 21.46 4.89 21.26
CA GLN A 121 22.21 6.14 21.29
C GLN A 121 22.11 6.86 22.61
N LEU A 122 21.19 6.48 23.42
CA LEU A 122 20.93 7.19 24.65
C LEU A 122 21.99 7.04 25.70
N PRO A 123 22.70 6.04 25.73
CA PRO A 123 23.60 5.82 26.79
C PRO A 123 24.53 6.92 26.98
N LEU A 124 24.86 7.06 27.72
CA LEU A 124 25.72 7.90 27.88
C LEU A 124 25.97 8.47 28.63
#